data_2d5b6bb7d80b10279aaf2ac52c8e96b9
#
_entry.id   2d5b6bb7d80b10279aaf2ac52c8e96b9
#
_cell.length_a   1.000
_cell.length_b   1.000
_cell.length_c   1.000
_cell.angle_alpha   90.00
_cell.angle_beta   90.00
_cell.angle_gamma   90.00
#
_symmetry.space_group_name_H-M   'P 1'
#
loop_
_entity.id
_entity.type
_entity.pdbx_description
1 polymer ?
#
loop_
_entity_poly.entity_id
_entity_poly.type
_entity_poly.pdbx_seq_one_letter_code
_entity_poly.pdbx_strand_id
1 'polypeptide(L)'
;MEHNKDTTVAETSATQWHPAFFGSLQIEFEKEADKLIFESEHQLSTKPMAIDVLIIKKISNEPIKKNIGRIFRKHNIIEYKSPDDYLSIDDFYKVYGYACFYKYDISITNEIKITDLTISFVCEGYPRKLIRHLETTKKYKISKHGNGIYYVEGDIIPIHII
;
A
#
# COMPACT_ATOMS: atom_id res chain seq x y z
N MET A 1 29.67 -4.74 50.41
CA MET A 1 29.79 -5.66 49.23
C MET A 1 28.44 -5.64 48.54
N GLU A 2 28.31 -4.71 47.62
CA GLU A 2 27.11 -4.57 46.79
C GLU A 2 27.32 -5.31 45.47
N HIS A 3 26.43 -6.28 45.22
CA HIS A 3 26.43 -7.01 43.96
C HIS A 3 25.54 -6.25 42.95
N ASN A 4 26.20 -5.57 42.04
CA ASN A 4 25.60 -4.96 40.88
C ASN A 4 25.31 -6.08 39.87
N LYS A 5 24.04 -6.41 39.67
CA LYS A 5 23.61 -7.26 38.56
C LYS A 5 23.31 -6.38 37.34
N ASP A 6 24.26 -6.30 36.47
CA ASP A 6 24.05 -5.84 35.08
C ASP A 6 23.13 -6.81 34.38
N THR A 7 21.88 -6.39 34.19
CA THR A 7 20.93 -7.09 33.34
C THR A 7 20.99 -6.40 31.96
N THR A 8 21.86 -6.89 31.11
CA THR A 8 21.87 -6.53 29.69
C THR A 8 20.61 -7.11 29.06
N VAL A 9 19.59 -6.27 28.88
CA VAL A 9 18.42 -6.58 28.05
C VAL A 9 18.89 -6.53 26.61
N ALA A 10 19.01 -7.69 25.97
CA ALA A 10 19.20 -7.78 24.53
C ALA A 10 17.95 -7.20 23.85
N GLU A 11 18.07 -5.99 23.32
CA GLU A 11 17.09 -5.45 22.37
C GLU A 11 17.10 -6.35 21.13
N THR A 12 16.11 -7.22 21.03
CA THR A 12 15.79 -7.89 19.77
C THR A 12 15.36 -6.80 18.79
N SER A 13 16.24 -6.48 17.85
CA SER A 13 15.92 -5.55 16.76
C SER A 13 14.74 -6.12 16.01
N ALA A 14 13.55 -5.53 16.23
CA ALA A 14 12.39 -5.83 15.44
C ALA A 14 12.73 -5.58 13.96
N THR A 15 12.57 -6.60 13.13
CA THR A 15 12.83 -6.49 11.70
C THR A 15 11.97 -5.36 11.13
N GLN A 16 12.62 -4.34 10.58
CA GLN A 16 11.90 -3.23 9.95
C GLN A 16 11.41 -3.66 8.57
N TRP A 17 10.20 -4.19 8.52
CA TRP A 17 9.61 -4.72 7.29
C TRP A 17 9.35 -3.64 6.23
N HIS A 18 8.99 -2.42 6.63
CA HIS A 18 8.69 -1.34 5.69
C HIS A 18 9.87 -0.95 4.79
N PRO A 19 11.09 -0.71 5.29
CA PRO A 19 12.25 -0.45 4.45
C PRO A 19 12.61 -1.64 3.55
N ALA A 20 12.49 -2.86 4.05
CA ALA A 20 12.76 -4.07 3.27
C ALA A 20 11.76 -4.24 2.12
N PHE A 21 10.49 -4.01 2.38
CA PHE A 21 9.43 -4.05 1.37
C PHE A 21 9.62 -2.95 0.31
N PHE A 22 9.93 -1.72 0.73
CA PHE A 22 10.24 -0.62 -0.17
C PHE A 22 11.38 -0.98 -1.13
N GLY A 23 12.50 -1.50 -0.60
CA GLY A 23 13.61 -1.98 -1.40
C GLY A 23 13.22 -3.11 -2.36
N SER A 24 12.38 -4.03 -1.92
CA SER A 24 11.87 -5.13 -2.77
C SER A 24 11.07 -4.61 -3.96
N LEU A 25 10.24 -3.60 -3.76
CA LEU A 25 9.50 -2.97 -4.86
C LEU A 25 10.39 -2.22 -5.84
N GLN A 26 11.44 -1.55 -5.35
CA GLN A 26 12.42 -0.91 -6.22
C GLN A 26 13.14 -1.93 -7.11
N ILE A 27 13.49 -3.10 -6.58
CA ILE A 27 14.08 -4.21 -7.34
C ILE A 27 13.06 -4.77 -8.35
N GLU A 28 11.82 -4.99 -7.93
CA GLU A 28 10.77 -5.53 -8.80
C GLU A 28 10.52 -4.63 -10.00
N PHE A 29 10.59 -3.32 -9.81
CA PHE A 29 10.37 -2.33 -10.87
C PHE A 29 11.67 -1.76 -11.48
N GLU A 30 12.84 -2.36 -11.25
CA GLU A 30 14.13 -1.85 -11.72
C GLU A 30 14.14 -1.50 -13.22
N LYS A 31 13.53 -2.35 -14.06
CA LYS A 31 13.44 -2.15 -15.51
C LYS A 31 12.47 -1.04 -15.93
N GLU A 32 11.73 -0.48 -15.02
CA GLU A 32 10.71 0.54 -15.21
C GLU A 32 10.93 1.75 -14.30
N ALA A 33 12.12 1.84 -13.71
CA ALA A 33 12.50 2.89 -12.76
C ALA A 33 12.41 4.30 -13.34
N ASP A 34 12.64 4.46 -14.64
CA ASP A 34 12.48 5.70 -15.37
C ASP A 34 11.04 6.22 -15.48
N LYS A 35 10.05 5.35 -15.16
CA LYS A 35 8.61 5.64 -15.21
C LYS A 35 7.98 5.90 -13.86
N LEU A 36 8.72 5.68 -12.76
CA LEU A 36 8.18 5.63 -11.40
C LEU A 36 8.99 6.51 -10.44
N ILE A 37 8.29 7.18 -9.54
CA ILE A 37 8.86 7.85 -8.38
C ILE A 37 8.26 7.20 -7.14
N PHE A 38 9.11 6.81 -6.19
CA PHE A 38 8.72 6.17 -4.94
C PHE A 38 8.80 7.19 -3.80
N GLU A 39 7.71 7.36 -3.07
CA GLU A 39 7.67 8.20 -1.85
C GLU A 39 7.28 7.31 -0.66
N SER A 40 8.18 7.18 0.30
CA SER A 40 7.89 6.53 1.59
C SER A 40 7.43 7.59 2.60
N GLU A 41 6.56 7.19 3.52
CA GLU A 41 6.12 8.04 4.65
C GLU A 41 5.56 9.41 4.22
N HIS A 42 4.66 9.41 3.24
CA HIS A 42 4.03 10.64 2.80
C HIS A 42 3.21 11.28 3.93
N GLN A 43 3.54 12.54 4.28
CA GLN A 43 2.81 13.28 5.31
C GLN A 43 1.53 13.89 4.73
N LEU A 44 0.37 13.51 5.25
CA LEU A 44 -0.95 13.98 4.78
C LEU A 44 -1.41 15.31 5.38
N SER A 45 -0.70 15.92 6.30
CA SER A 45 -1.05 17.24 6.83
C SER A 45 0.06 17.84 7.70
N THR A 46 -0.09 19.12 8.07
CA THR A 46 0.79 19.83 9.03
C THR A 46 0.71 19.31 10.47
N LYS A 47 -0.21 18.40 10.78
CA LYS A 47 -0.23 17.60 12.02
C LYS A 47 0.22 16.19 11.70
N PRO A 48 0.97 15.51 12.60
CA PRO A 48 1.61 14.23 12.28
C PRO A 48 0.58 13.09 12.14
N MET A 49 -0.11 13.03 11.02
CA MET A 49 -0.67 11.79 10.53
C MET A 49 0.33 11.25 9.51
N ALA A 50 1.42 10.68 10.03
CA ALA A 50 2.30 9.85 9.23
C ALA A 50 1.50 8.63 8.76
N ILE A 51 1.46 8.43 7.45
CA ILE A 51 0.81 7.26 6.87
C ILE A 51 1.92 6.27 6.55
N ASP A 52 1.81 5.07 7.13
CA ASP A 52 2.68 3.93 6.83
C ASP A 52 2.37 3.31 5.46
N VAL A 53 2.09 4.13 4.46
CA VAL A 53 1.87 3.65 3.10
C VAL A 53 2.95 4.17 2.16
N LEU A 54 3.30 3.34 1.19
CA LEU A 54 4.16 3.73 0.09
C LEU A 54 3.31 4.36 -1.01
N ILE A 55 3.77 5.49 -1.55
CA ILE A 55 3.19 6.09 -2.75
C ILE A 55 4.17 5.95 -3.91
N ILE A 56 3.70 5.33 -5.00
CA ILE A 56 4.44 5.25 -6.26
C ILE A 56 3.78 6.17 -7.28
N LYS A 57 4.50 7.19 -7.73
CA LYS A 57 4.05 8.09 -8.80
C LYS A 57 4.51 7.56 -10.15
N LYS A 58 3.56 7.31 -11.03
CA LYS A 58 3.83 6.94 -12.41
C LYS A 58 3.94 8.20 -13.26
N ILE A 59 5.14 8.50 -13.74
CA ILE A 59 5.48 9.73 -14.50
C ILE A 59 5.38 9.56 -16.01
N SER A 60 5.27 8.32 -16.51
CA SER A 60 5.09 8.00 -17.91
C SER A 60 3.66 7.55 -18.21
N ASN A 61 3.17 7.84 -19.42
CA ASN A 61 1.88 7.31 -19.89
C ASN A 61 1.97 5.87 -20.37
N GLU A 62 3.16 5.32 -20.55
CA GLU A 62 3.34 3.94 -20.98
C GLU A 62 2.82 2.94 -19.93
N PRO A 63 2.20 1.82 -20.36
CA PRO A 63 1.76 0.79 -19.45
C PRO A 63 2.95 0.13 -18.73
N ILE A 64 2.75 -0.22 -17.47
CA ILE A 64 3.70 -1.02 -16.70
C ILE A 64 3.52 -2.50 -17.10
N LYS A 65 4.61 -3.16 -17.48
CA LYS A 65 4.59 -4.56 -17.96
C LYS A 65 4.46 -5.57 -16.82
N LYS A 66 5.02 -5.26 -15.67
CA LYS A 66 4.95 -6.12 -14.47
C LYS A 66 3.51 -6.28 -14.00
N ASN A 67 3.14 -7.52 -13.65
CA ASN A 67 1.77 -7.86 -13.26
C ASN A 67 1.23 -7.01 -12.11
N ILE A 68 2.04 -6.77 -11.09
CA ILE A 68 1.67 -5.96 -9.94
C ILE A 68 1.48 -4.47 -10.28
N GLY A 69 2.06 -4.00 -11.38
CA GLY A 69 1.95 -2.61 -11.83
C GLY A 69 0.91 -2.39 -12.94
N ARG A 70 0.27 -3.44 -13.46
CA ARG A 70 -0.69 -3.30 -14.58
C ARG A 70 -1.88 -2.40 -14.26
N ILE A 71 -2.31 -2.38 -13.01
CA ILE A 71 -3.41 -1.55 -12.54
C ILE A 71 -2.99 -0.09 -12.32
N PHE A 72 -1.69 0.21 -12.28
CA PHE A 72 -1.17 1.50 -11.86
C PHE A 72 -1.66 2.65 -12.73
N ARG A 73 -2.10 3.70 -12.04
CA ARG A 73 -2.41 5.01 -12.58
C ARG A 73 -1.33 6.00 -12.16
N LYS A 74 -1.59 7.30 -12.19
CA LYS A 74 -0.59 8.33 -11.87
C LYS A 74 -0.08 8.23 -10.42
N HIS A 75 -0.95 7.92 -9.46
CA HIS A 75 -0.61 7.83 -8.04
C HIS A 75 -1.09 6.50 -7.47
N ASN A 76 -0.18 5.71 -6.94
CA ASN A 76 -0.44 4.34 -6.52
C ASN A 76 -0.09 4.20 -5.05
N ILE A 77 -1.11 3.99 -4.21
CA ILE A 77 -1.01 3.88 -2.76
C ILE A 77 -0.89 2.40 -2.43
N ILE A 78 0.18 2.03 -1.73
CA ILE A 78 0.48 0.62 -1.44
C ILE A 78 0.59 0.44 0.07
N GLU A 79 -0.27 -0.40 0.61
CA GLU A 79 -0.21 -0.90 2.00
C GLU A 79 0.41 -2.28 2.00
N TYR A 80 1.42 -2.47 2.85
CA TYR A 80 2.06 -3.76 3.08
C TYR A 80 1.75 -4.27 4.47
N LYS A 81 1.37 -5.54 4.57
CA LYS A 81 1.23 -6.28 5.82
C LYS A 81 2.37 -7.26 5.96
N SER A 82 3.07 -7.20 7.10
CA SER A 82 4.12 -8.16 7.41
C SER A 82 3.59 -9.59 7.48
N PRO A 83 4.44 -10.63 7.34
CA PRO A 83 3.99 -12.03 7.36
C PRO A 83 3.23 -12.43 8.62
N ASP A 84 3.53 -11.78 9.75
CA ASP A 84 2.89 -12.05 11.04
C ASP A 84 1.58 -11.26 11.25
N ASP A 85 1.22 -10.41 10.30
CA ASP A 85 0.02 -9.56 10.36
C ASP A 85 -0.94 -9.92 9.23
N TYR A 86 -2.23 -9.71 9.42
CA TYR A 86 -3.21 -10.00 8.38
C TYR A 86 -3.95 -8.73 7.92
N LEU A 87 -4.35 -8.72 6.66
CA LEU A 87 -5.12 -7.61 6.10
C LEU A 87 -6.57 -7.66 6.58
N SER A 88 -6.94 -6.70 7.44
CA SER A 88 -8.26 -6.59 8.04
C SER A 88 -9.24 -5.73 7.23
N ILE A 89 -10.51 -5.75 7.62
CA ILE A 89 -11.53 -4.84 7.09
C ILE A 89 -11.20 -3.39 7.44
N ASP A 90 -10.72 -3.16 8.67
CA ASP A 90 -10.37 -1.81 9.14
C ASP A 90 -9.16 -1.24 8.40
N ASP A 91 -8.17 -2.08 8.06
CA ASP A 91 -7.05 -1.69 7.21
C ASP A 91 -7.50 -1.23 5.84
N PHE A 92 -8.48 -1.93 5.26
CA PHE A 92 -9.06 -1.51 3.97
C PHE A 92 -9.63 -0.08 4.06
N TYR A 93 -10.46 0.19 5.06
CA TYR A 93 -11.06 1.51 5.23
C TYR A 93 -10.04 2.58 5.62
N LYS A 94 -9.04 2.23 6.43
CA LYS A 94 -7.91 3.09 6.78
C LYS A 94 -7.20 3.58 5.51
N VAL A 95 -6.78 2.66 4.65
CA VAL A 95 -6.03 2.97 3.42
C VAL A 95 -6.92 3.68 2.39
N TYR A 96 -8.19 3.29 2.29
CA TYR A 96 -9.15 3.99 1.44
C TYR A 96 -9.34 5.44 1.90
N GLY A 97 -9.43 5.67 3.20
CA GLY A 97 -9.43 7.00 3.80
C GLY A 97 -8.17 7.80 3.44
N TYR A 98 -7.00 7.17 3.50
CA TYR A 98 -5.74 7.78 3.09
C TYR A 98 -5.74 8.20 1.61
N ALA A 99 -6.28 7.37 0.73
CA ALA A 99 -6.41 7.73 -0.67
C ALA A 99 -7.30 8.97 -0.87
N CYS A 100 -8.37 9.09 -0.10
CA CYS A 100 -9.23 10.28 -0.10
C CYS A 100 -8.50 11.51 0.44
N PHE A 101 -7.76 11.38 1.54
CA PHE A 101 -6.96 12.46 2.10
C PHE A 101 -5.83 12.88 1.15
N TYR A 102 -5.12 11.93 0.57
CA TYR A 102 -4.08 12.21 -0.42
C TYR A 102 -4.60 13.02 -1.60
N LYS A 103 -5.80 12.69 -2.09
CA LYS A 103 -6.48 13.49 -3.13
C LYS A 103 -6.76 14.92 -2.66
N TYR A 104 -7.12 15.10 -1.38
CA TYR A 104 -7.51 16.40 -0.82
C TYR A 104 -6.32 17.29 -0.48
N ASP A 105 -5.20 16.72 -0.01
CA ASP A 105 -4.07 17.41 0.63
C ASP A 105 -3.18 18.22 -0.33
N ILE A 106 -3.54 18.34 -1.59
CA ILE A 106 -2.78 19.09 -2.57
C ILE A 106 -3.27 20.53 -2.63
N SER A 107 -2.32 21.47 -2.64
CA SER A 107 -2.57 22.91 -2.62
C SER A 107 -3.42 23.43 -3.78
N ILE A 108 -3.48 22.69 -4.90
CA ILE A 108 -4.27 23.05 -6.08
C ILE A 108 -5.53 22.21 -6.13
N THR A 109 -6.69 22.84 -6.07
CA THR A 109 -7.98 22.17 -6.10
C THR A 109 -8.11 21.25 -7.32
N ASN A 110 -8.36 19.97 -7.06
CA ASN A 110 -8.57 18.92 -8.07
C ASN A 110 -7.40 18.65 -9.03
N GLU A 111 -6.17 18.94 -8.62
CA GLU A 111 -4.95 18.59 -9.34
C GLU A 111 -4.82 17.05 -9.44
N ILE A 112 -5.08 16.32 -8.36
CA ILE A 112 -5.22 14.86 -8.39
C ILE A 112 -6.70 14.50 -8.56
N LYS A 113 -7.01 13.84 -9.65
CA LYS A 113 -8.35 13.28 -9.88
C LYS A 113 -8.47 11.94 -9.16
N ILE A 114 -9.65 11.63 -8.64
CA ILE A 114 -9.89 10.30 -8.02
C ILE A 114 -9.59 9.16 -8.99
N THR A 115 -9.80 9.39 -10.29
CA THR A 115 -9.49 8.46 -11.36
C THR A 115 -8.00 8.30 -11.64
N ASP A 116 -7.14 9.12 -11.06
CA ASP A 116 -5.67 9.00 -11.19
C ASP A 116 -5.06 8.14 -10.07
N LEU A 117 -5.87 7.68 -9.12
CA LEU A 117 -5.44 6.87 -7.98
C LEU A 117 -5.60 5.37 -8.23
N THR A 118 -4.76 4.57 -7.57
CA THR A 118 -4.96 3.13 -7.32
C THR A 118 -4.61 2.79 -5.89
N ILE A 119 -5.17 1.69 -5.38
CA ILE A 119 -4.83 1.13 -4.07
C ILE A 119 -4.37 -0.31 -4.25
N SER A 120 -3.23 -0.63 -3.64
CA SER A 120 -2.65 -1.97 -3.64
C SER A 120 -2.47 -2.44 -2.21
N PHE A 121 -3.02 -3.60 -1.89
CA PHE A 121 -2.77 -4.27 -0.61
C PHE A 121 -1.86 -5.47 -0.85
N VAL A 122 -0.73 -5.49 -0.16
CA VAL A 122 0.22 -6.62 -0.22
C VAL A 122 0.20 -7.36 1.10
N CYS A 123 -0.10 -8.65 1.08
CA CYS A 123 -0.18 -9.50 2.26
C CYS A 123 0.17 -10.95 1.92
N GLU A 124 0.71 -11.70 2.90
CA GLU A 124 1.12 -13.09 2.67
C GLU A 124 -0.06 -14.02 2.40
N GLY A 125 -1.16 -13.84 3.09
CA GLY A 125 -2.32 -14.74 3.05
C GLY A 125 -3.54 -14.13 2.37
N TYR A 126 -4.36 -14.98 1.74
CA TYR A 126 -5.64 -14.55 1.17
C TYR A 126 -6.60 -14.04 2.27
N PRO A 127 -6.99 -12.74 2.26
CA PRO A 127 -7.72 -12.10 3.36
C PRO A 127 -9.23 -12.41 3.30
N ARG A 128 -9.62 -13.64 3.63
CA ARG A 128 -10.99 -14.18 3.47
C ARG A 128 -12.08 -13.31 4.08
N LYS A 129 -11.83 -12.73 5.28
CA LYS A 129 -12.82 -11.88 5.98
C LYS A 129 -13.05 -10.58 5.22
N LEU A 130 -11.97 -9.93 4.76
CA LEU A 130 -12.04 -8.73 3.96
C LEU A 130 -12.74 -9.01 2.62
N ILE A 131 -12.34 -10.05 1.89
CA ILE A 131 -12.96 -10.43 0.62
C ILE A 131 -14.47 -10.62 0.78
N ARG A 132 -14.89 -11.40 1.77
CA ARG A 132 -16.33 -11.59 2.06
C ARG A 132 -17.04 -10.27 2.32
N HIS A 133 -16.42 -9.37 3.10
CA HIS A 133 -16.98 -8.05 3.39
C HIS A 133 -17.15 -7.22 2.09
N LEU A 134 -16.13 -7.20 1.23
CA LEU A 134 -16.18 -6.47 -0.04
C LEU A 134 -17.30 -7.00 -0.96
N GLU A 135 -17.44 -8.32 -1.05
CA GLU A 135 -18.50 -8.95 -1.86
C GLU A 135 -19.89 -8.73 -1.27
N THR A 136 -20.07 -8.90 0.04
CA THR A 136 -21.40 -8.89 0.66
C THR A 136 -21.90 -7.49 1.01
N THR A 137 -21.02 -6.61 1.52
CA THR A 137 -21.38 -5.28 2.01
C THR A 137 -21.21 -4.22 0.92
N LYS A 138 -20.06 -4.22 0.25
CA LYS A 138 -19.77 -3.26 -0.82
C LYS A 138 -20.32 -3.70 -2.18
N LYS A 139 -20.70 -4.98 -2.33
CA LYS A 139 -21.16 -5.57 -3.61
C LYS A 139 -20.12 -5.51 -4.71
N TYR A 140 -18.85 -5.52 -4.33
CA TYR A 140 -17.73 -5.56 -5.26
C TYR A 140 -17.53 -6.98 -5.79
N LYS A 141 -17.03 -7.08 -7.01
CA LYS A 141 -16.65 -8.35 -7.61
C LYS A 141 -15.15 -8.56 -7.45
N ILE A 142 -14.76 -9.76 -7.03
CA ILE A 142 -13.34 -10.12 -6.91
C ILE A 142 -12.97 -11.03 -8.06
N SER A 143 -11.97 -10.61 -8.85
CA SER A 143 -11.48 -11.40 -9.99
C SER A 143 -10.00 -11.73 -9.82
N LYS A 144 -9.62 -13.00 -10.09
CA LYS A 144 -8.23 -13.46 -10.00
C LYS A 144 -7.48 -13.15 -11.31
N HIS A 145 -6.37 -12.45 -11.21
CA HIS A 145 -5.51 -12.04 -12.31
C HIS A 145 -4.07 -12.58 -12.17
N GLY A 146 -3.90 -13.89 -12.28
CA GLY A 146 -2.61 -14.55 -12.16
C GLY A 146 -2.29 -15.07 -10.75
N ASN A 147 -1.03 -15.36 -10.48
CA ASN A 147 -0.60 -15.95 -9.21
C ASN A 147 -0.64 -14.91 -8.09
N GLY A 148 -1.58 -15.08 -7.16
CA GLY A 148 -1.70 -14.24 -5.98
C GLY A 148 -2.33 -12.85 -6.19
N ILE A 149 -2.68 -12.46 -7.42
CA ILE A 149 -3.23 -11.12 -7.69
C ILE A 149 -4.74 -11.20 -7.85
N TYR A 150 -5.47 -10.38 -7.09
CA TYR A 150 -6.94 -10.28 -7.12
C TYR A 150 -7.35 -8.83 -7.32
N TYR A 151 -8.13 -8.55 -8.35
CA TYR A 151 -8.72 -7.23 -8.59
C TYR A 151 -10.05 -7.10 -7.89
N VAL A 152 -10.27 -5.93 -7.28
CA VAL A 152 -11.54 -5.55 -6.66
C VAL A 152 -12.27 -4.61 -7.60
N GLU A 153 -13.29 -5.12 -8.26
CA GLU A 153 -14.07 -4.42 -9.28
C GLU A 153 -15.34 -3.82 -8.67
N GLY A 154 -15.71 -2.62 -9.09
CA GLY A 154 -16.93 -1.94 -8.65
C GLY A 154 -16.67 -0.62 -7.92
N ASP A 155 -15.41 -0.28 -7.65
CA ASP A 155 -15.01 1.02 -7.11
C ASP A 155 -14.51 1.96 -8.21
N ILE A 156 -14.60 3.28 -7.95
CA ILE A 156 -14.02 4.30 -8.84
C ILE A 156 -12.49 4.31 -8.79
N ILE A 157 -11.92 3.93 -7.66
CA ILE A 157 -10.48 3.72 -7.48
C ILE A 157 -10.19 2.25 -7.79
N PRO A 158 -9.35 1.92 -8.78
CA PRO A 158 -8.93 0.53 -8.97
C PRO A 158 -8.16 0.03 -7.75
N ILE A 159 -8.55 -1.14 -7.29
CA ILE A 159 -7.99 -1.76 -6.08
C ILE A 159 -7.55 -3.17 -6.45
N HIS A 160 -6.38 -3.58 -5.96
CA HIS A 160 -5.97 -4.97 -6.02
C HIS A 160 -5.35 -5.45 -4.70
N ILE A 161 -5.40 -6.76 -4.50
CA ILE A 161 -4.79 -7.50 -3.40
C ILE A 161 -3.77 -8.47 -4.00
N ILE A 162 -2.57 -8.44 -3.45
CA ILE A 162 -1.40 -9.21 -3.89
C ILE A 162 -0.93 -10.10 -2.75
#